data_58b5cefb160fac099ed6f6c0e8f3003e
#
_entry.id   58b5cefb160fac099ed6f6c0e8f3003e
#
_cell.length_a   1.000
_cell.length_b   1.000
_cell.length_c   1.000
_cell.angle_alpha   90.00
_cell.angle_beta   90.00
_cell.angle_gamma   90.00
#
_symmetry.space_group_name_H-M   'P 1'
#
loop_
_entity.id
_entity.type
_entity.pdbx_description
1 polymer ?
#
loop_
_entity_poly.entity_id
_entity_poly.type
_entity_poly.pdbx_seq_one_letter_code
_entity_poly.pdbx_strand_id
1 'polypeptide(L)'
;AWAAFSSRVHFTNLVGPVQYELVLSDFLLTASSVVPVLLVIFAVFGLYNIRGVRKFGWQLGRVLTGVSLGLFLVMVLFFFDTQLFPSRFIILASWGYAIALVVLGRILLQVLQQFLFRAGKGLHYVVIVNGTHTDSQIIQDSLKNPKWGLKVVRELSFSDTTLAELETLYEAQRLDEVMQANPTLTDQQNLQLLEFSRNKGLAYSYVPNVFDVQRNVREVFDYHGVPLISIKNTPLDGWGKVAKRIMDIVLSGGAMLVLSPVYLTLFVAVRVGSPGPAIYPQIRGGKDKDFWFYKFRSMYTHMSDGLGGEEADKIRAELWKKNDRGGEASPFLKIKNDPRITPVGKLIRKTKLDEIPQFWNVFRGDMSLVGPRAHMLEEVERYRSKYRRMFSIKPGIFGVSQIAQMSWPDLPFEEEIRLNTYYIENWSLWLDIKTLFKSAYLIFFGKKPKEDY
;
A
#
# COMPACT_ATOMS: atom_id res chain seq x y z
N ALA A 1 20.81 18.85 -15.20
CA ALA A 1 21.28 18.57 -16.56
C ALA A 1 21.41 19.86 -17.39
N TRP A 2 20.33 20.51 -17.74
CA TRP A 2 20.36 21.74 -18.56
C TRP A 2 21.27 22.84 -18.01
N ALA A 3 21.19 23.12 -16.69
CA ALA A 3 22.04 24.13 -16.05
C ALA A 3 23.53 23.80 -16.14
N ALA A 4 23.91 22.54 -15.98
CA ALA A 4 25.30 22.09 -16.11
C ALA A 4 25.84 22.21 -17.53
N PHE A 5 24.98 21.88 -18.52
CA PHE A 5 25.29 22.06 -19.93
C PHE A 5 25.47 23.55 -20.27
N SER A 6 24.52 24.41 -19.89
CA SER A 6 24.60 25.85 -20.09
C SER A 6 25.83 26.48 -19.44
N SER A 7 26.16 26.05 -18.20
CA SER A 7 27.38 26.50 -17.53
C SER A 7 28.63 26.12 -18.30
N ARG A 8 28.70 24.90 -18.88
CA ARG A 8 29.87 24.47 -19.68
C ARG A 8 30.04 25.34 -20.90
N VAL A 9 28.97 25.69 -21.59
CA VAL A 9 29.01 26.57 -22.78
C VAL A 9 29.42 27.99 -22.39
N HIS A 10 28.88 28.52 -21.27
CA HIS A 10 29.17 29.88 -20.83
C HIS A 10 30.61 30.06 -20.29
N PHE A 11 31.15 29.06 -19.57
CA PHE A 11 32.49 29.12 -18.99
C PHE A 11 33.57 28.50 -19.87
N THR A 12 33.34 28.42 -21.19
CA THR A 12 34.32 27.87 -22.15
C THR A 12 35.68 28.53 -22.03
N ASN A 13 35.75 29.84 -21.80
CA ASN A 13 37.00 30.59 -21.70
C ASN A 13 37.83 30.23 -20.44
N LEU A 14 37.17 29.72 -19.36
CA LEU A 14 37.85 29.33 -18.10
C LEU A 14 38.25 27.85 -18.10
N VAL A 15 37.52 27.01 -18.79
CA VAL A 15 37.67 25.53 -18.74
C VAL A 15 38.40 24.99 -19.96
N GLY A 16 38.60 25.81 -21.00
CA GLY A 16 39.20 25.46 -22.28
C GLY A 16 38.15 25.16 -23.38
N PRO A 17 38.55 25.11 -24.64
CA PRO A 17 37.60 24.93 -25.77
C PRO A 17 36.88 23.60 -25.68
N VAL A 18 35.62 23.58 -26.15
CA VAL A 18 34.86 22.36 -26.26
C VAL A 18 35.39 21.55 -27.44
N GLN A 19 35.97 20.40 -27.18
CA GLN A 19 36.63 19.55 -28.18
C GLN A 19 35.66 18.63 -28.93
N TYR A 20 34.38 18.55 -28.49
CA TYR A 20 33.37 17.64 -29.02
C TYR A 20 32.08 18.38 -29.27
N GLU A 21 31.30 17.95 -30.27
CA GLU A 21 29.96 18.45 -30.48
C GLU A 21 29.05 18.00 -29.33
N LEU A 22 28.63 18.97 -28.51
CA LEU A 22 27.70 18.75 -27.43
C LEU A 22 26.27 18.94 -27.95
N VAL A 23 25.56 17.85 -28.18
CA VAL A 23 24.15 17.86 -28.57
C VAL A 23 23.28 17.84 -27.30
N LEU A 24 22.51 18.90 -27.08
CA LEU A 24 21.70 19.05 -25.87
C LEU A 24 20.65 17.93 -25.71
N SER A 25 20.06 17.47 -26.83
CA SER A 25 19.06 16.38 -26.83
C SER A 25 19.61 15.09 -26.25
N ASP A 26 20.80 14.68 -26.69
CA ASP A 26 21.41 13.41 -26.27
C ASP A 26 21.85 13.47 -24.81
N PHE A 27 22.36 14.64 -24.40
CA PHE A 27 22.68 14.88 -23.00
C PHE A 27 21.44 14.83 -22.10
N LEU A 28 20.31 15.43 -22.49
CA LEU A 28 19.08 15.40 -21.73
C LEU A 28 18.46 13.99 -21.69
N LEU A 29 18.51 13.23 -22.78
CA LEU A 29 18.05 11.86 -22.82
C LEU A 29 18.84 10.98 -21.84
N THR A 30 20.17 11.06 -21.90
CA THR A 30 21.06 10.31 -20.99
C THR A 30 20.88 10.74 -19.54
N ALA A 31 20.77 12.03 -19.28
CA ALA A 31 20.54 12.53 -17.93
C ALA A 31 19.17 12.09 -17.38
N SER A 32 18.15 11.97 -18.23
CA SER A 32 16.81 11.50 -17.81
C SER A 32 16.82 10.03 -17.37
N SER A 33 17.67 9.18 -17.97
CA SER A 33 17.83 7.77 -17.59
C SER A 33 18.41 7.59 -16.19
N VAL A 34 19.14 8.57 -15.69
CA VAL A 34 19.73 8.55 -14.34
C VAL A 34 18.71 8.85 -13.25
N VAL A 35 17.62 9.57 -13.56
CA VAL A 35 16.62 9.98 -12.58
C VAL A 35 15.98 8.79 -11.83
N PRO A 36 15.53 7.70 -12.47
CA PRO A 36 15.00 6.54 -11.77
C PRO A 36 15.99 5.93 -10.78
N VAL A 37 17.26 5.87 -11.15
CA VAL A 37 18.33 5.35 -10.29
C VAL A 37 18.50 6.21 -9.03
N LEU A 38 18.52 7.53 -9.19
CA LEU A 38 18.58 8.47 -8.06
C LEU A 38 17.35 8.34 -7.14
N LEU A 39 16.15 8.17 -7.72
CA LEU A 39 14.93 7.97 -6.93
C LEU A 39 15.01 6.70 -6.08
N VAL A 40 15.52 5.60 -6.62
CA VAL A 40 15.73 4.35 -5.86
C VAL A 40 16.77 4.56 -4.75
N ILE A 41 17.89 5.21 -5.05
CA ILE A 41 18.93 5.53 -4.06
C ILE A 41 18.32 6.37 -2.92
N PHE A 42 17.56 7.41 -3.23
CA PHE A 42 16.90 8.26 -2.23
C PHE A 42 15.88 7.49 -1.39
N ALA A 43 15.20 6.50 -1.98
CA ALA A 43 14.29 5.61 -1.25
C ALA A 43 15.06 4.74 -0.24
N VAL A 44 16.16 4.12 -0.67
CA VAL A 44 17.03 3.30 0.20
C VAL A 44 17.62 4.13 1.35
N PHE A 45 18.05 5.37 1.08
CA PHE A 45 18.51 6.28 2.12
C PHE A 45 17.41 6.86 3.00
N GLY A 46 16.15 6.43 2.80
CA GLY A 46 15.00 6.87 3.58
C GLY A 46 14.74 8.37 3.49
N LEU A 47 15.16 9.00 2.38
CA LEU A 47 14.93 10.42 2.14
C LEU A 47 13.45 10.75 1.93
N TYR A 48 12.61 9.76 1.62
CA TYR A 48 11.18 9.92 1.43
C TYR A 48 10.35 9.68 2.70
N ASN A 49 10.97 9.42 3.84
CA ASN A 49 10.25 9.31 5.10
C ASN A 49 9.64 10.67 5.49
N ILE A 50 8.31 10.74 5.50
CA ILE A 50 7.54 11.96 5.77
C ILE A 50 7.36 12.19 7.27
N ARG A 51 7.37 11.11 8.07
CA ARG A 51 7.14 11.17 9.52
C ARG A 51 8.42 11.51 10.28
N GLY A 52 8.29 12.42 11.21
CA GLY A 52 9.36 12.85 12.13
C GLY A 52 10.18 14.03 11.60
N VAL A 53 10.33 15.08 12.41
CA VAL A 53 11.20 16.22 12.10
C VAL A 53 12.65 15.77 12.36
N ARG A 54 13.36 15.48 11.29
CA ARG A 54 14.79 15.15 11.38
C ARG A 54 15.63 16.41 11.36
N LYS A 55 16.73 16.43 12.14
CA LYS A 55 17.69 17.55 12.14
C LYS A 55 18.14 17.80 10.70
N PHE A 56 18.12 19.06 10.26
CA PHE A 56 18.47 19.46 8.88
C PHE A 56 19.82 18.93 8.43
N GLY A 57 20.83 18.98 9.31
CA GLY A 57 22.17 18.46 9.02
C GLY A 57 22.18 16.96 8.69
N TRP A 58 21.36 16.16 9.32
CA TRP A 58 21.25 14.74 9.02
C TRP A 58 20.61 14.47 7.63
N GLN A 59 19.61 15.28 7.27
CA GLN A 59 19.01 15.20 5.93
C GLN A 59 20.01 15.63 4.85
N LEU A 60 20.77 16.69 5.11
CA LEU A 60 21.82 17.19 4.20
C LEU A 60 22.88 16.11 3.95
N GLY A 61 23.35 15.45 5.00
CA GLY A 61 24.30 14.34 4.87
C GLY A 61 23.80 13.22 3.97
N ARG A 62 22.54 12.81 4.10
CA ARG A 62 21.92 11.78 3.25
C ARG A 62 21.73 12.23 1.80
N VAL A 63 21.39 13.49 1.58
CA VAL A 63 21.30 14.04 0.21
C VAL A 63 22.66 14.03 -0.44
N LEU A 64 23.69 14.52 0.26
CA LEU A 64 25.08 14.51 -0.23
C LEU A 64 25.52 13.08 -0.58
N THR A 65 25.35 12.13 0.34
CA THR A 65 25.73 10.73 0.12
C THR A 65 24.94 10.11 -1.03
N GLY A 66 23.62 10.32 -1.07
CA GLY A 66 22.75 9.75 -2.11
C GLY A 66 23.07 10.28 -3.51
N VAL A 67 23.26 11.59 -3.65
CA VAL A 67 23.63 12.20 -4.96
C VAL A 67 25.04 11.77 -5.37
N SER A 68 25.99 11.72 -4.42
CA SER A 68 27.37 11.28 -4.71
C SER A 68 27.42 9.81 -5.12
N LEU A 69 26.65 8.93 -4.46
CA LEU A 69 26.56 7.52 -4.84
C LEU A 69 25.92 7.37 -6.24
N GLY A 70 24.87 8.14 -6.52
CA GLY A 70 24.26 8.14 -7.85
C GLY A 70 25.22 8.59 -8.94
N LEU A 71 25.98 9.66 -8.68
CA LEU A 71 27.03 10.11 -9.60
C LEU A 71 28.13 9.05 -9.80
N PHE A 72 28.55 8.40 -8.70
CA PHE A 72 29.55 7.33 -8.77
C PHE A 72 29.07 6.18 -9.66
N LEU A 73 27.81 5.74 -9.50
CA LEU A 73 27.24 4.70 -10.36
C LEU A 73 27.17 5.14 -11.83
N VAL A 74 26.82 6.39 -12.09
CA VAL A 74 26.84 6.97 -13.43
C VAL A 74 28.26 6.94 -14.01
N MET A 75 29.27 7.34 -13.23
CA MET A 75 30.69 7.28 -13.66
C MET A 75 31.14 5.85 -13.98
N VAL A 76 30.71 4.85 -13.18
CA VAL A 76 31.01 3.44 -13.46
C VAL A 76 30.38 2.98 -14.77
N LEU A 77 29.14 3.35 -15.06
CA LEU A 77 28.48 3.04 -16.33
C LEU A 77 29.21 3.69 -17.51
N PHE A 78 29.65 4.93 -17.36
CA PHE A 78 30.39 5.65 -18.41
C PHE A 78 31.85 5.20 -18.57
N PHE A 79 32.40 4.47 -17.60
CA PHE A 79 33.70 3.84 -17.77
C PHE A 79 33.70 2.81 -18.91
N PHE A 80 32.55 2.19 -19.18
CA PHE A 80 32.37 1.22 -20.26
C PHE A 80 31.99 1.85 -21.60
N ASP A 81 31.52 3.11 -21.61
CA ASP A 81 31.18 3.85 -22.83
C ASP A 81 31.62 5.32 -22.73
N THR A 82 32.83 5.59 -23.22
CA THR A 82 33.48 6.89 -23.13
C THR A 82 32.90 7.98 -24.02
N GLN A 83 32.01 7.63 -24.97
CA GLN A 83 31.40 8.62 -25.88
C GLN A 83 30.23 9.38 -25.24
N LEU A 84 29.65 8.85 -24.16
CA LEU A 84 28.44 9.42 -23.55
C LEU A 84 28.67 10.75 -22.81
N PHE A 85 29.90 11.02 -22.28
CA PHE A 85 30.20 12.29 -21.59
C PHE A 85 31.64 12.76 -21.79
N PRO A 86 31.88 13.59 -22.80
CA PRO A 86 33.23 14.08 -23.12
C PRO A 86 33.78 15.16 -22.15
N SER A 87 32.93 15.68 -21.23
CA SER A 87 33.34 16.79 -20.35
C SER A 87 33.23 16.48 -18.86
N ARG A 88 34.38 16.37 -18.21
CA ARG A 88 34.50 16.21 -16.73
C ARG A 88 33.85 17.38 -15.97
N PHE A 89 33.86 18.59 -16.54
CA PHE A 89 33.22 19.76 -15.97
C PHE A 89 31.70 19.58 -15.87
N ILE A 90 31.07 19.05 -16.91
CA ILE A 90 29.60 18.82 -16.90
C ILE A 90 29.21 17.84 -15.80
N ILE A 91 30.02 16.79 -15.56
CA ILE A 91 29.77 15.82 -14.49
C ILE A 91 29.84 16.51 -13.12
N LEU A 92 30.89 17.29 -12.87
CA LEU A 92 31.06 18.00 -11.60
C LEU A 92 29.99 19.07 -11.38
N ALA A 93 29.68 19.85 -12.43
CA ALA A 93 28.63 20.84 -12.38
C ALA A 93 27.25 20.21 -12.15
N SER A 94 26.94 19.08 -12.81
CA SER A 94 25.70 18.32 -12.60
C SER A 94 25.57 17.83 -11.17
N TRP A 95 26.67 17.37 -10.55
CA TRP A 95 26.69 16.98 -9.15
C TRP A 95 26.34 18.15 -8.21
N GLY A 96 27.00 19.31 -8.39
CA GLY A 96 26.71 20.50 -7.60
C GLY A 96 25.27 20.98 -7.75
N TYR A 97 24.78 21.09 -9.00
CA TYR A 97 23.40 21.48 -9.28
C TYR A 97 22.38 20.46 -8.75
N ALA A 98 22.65 19.16 -8.85
CA ALA A 98 21.76 18.13 -8.33
C ALA A 98 21.63 18.26 -6.80
N ILE A 99 22.73 18.45 -6.06
CA ILE A 99 22.68 18.68 -4.62
C ILE A 99 21.88 19.95 -4.31
N ALA A 100 22.22 21.07 -4.96
CA ALA A 100 21.57 22.36 -4.71
C ALA A 100 20.06 22.29 -4.98
N LEU A 101 19.64 21.72 -6.11
CA LEU A 101 18.22 21.58 -6.48
C LEU A 101 17.45 20.63 -5.56
N VAL A 102 18.07 19.50 -5.15
CA VAL A 102 17.43 18.56 -4.21
C VAL A 102 17.28 19.20 -2.84
N VAL A 103 18.29 19.91 -2.35
CA VAL A 103 18.21 20.64 -1.07
C VAL A 103 17.16 21.74 -1.14
N LEU A 104 17.16 22.56 -2.20
CA LEU A 104 16.18 23.62 -2.40
C LEU A 104 14.76 23.07 -2.47
N GLY A 105 14.55 22.01 -3.28
CA GLY A 105 13.26 21.35 -3.38
C GLY A 105 12.77 20.83 -2.03
N ARG A 106 13.66 20.30 -1.19
CA ARG A 106 13.31 19.86 0.17
C ARG A 106 12.92 21.01 1.08
N ILE A 107 13.64 22.11 1.02
CA ILE A 107 13.29 23.31 1.79
C ILE A 107 11.91 23.81 1.35
N LEU A 108 11.65 23.91 0.06
CA LEU A 108 10.34 24.33 -0.48
C LEU A 108 9.22 23.38 -0.04
N LEU A 109 9.44 22.07 -0.11
CA LEU A 109 8.47 21.08 0.35
C LEU A 109 8.20 21.20 1.86
N GLN A 110 9.23 21.43 2.68
CA GLN A 110 9.07 21.63 4.12
C GLN A 110 8.29 22.91 4.42
N VAL A 111 8.56 24.00 3.72
CA VAL A 111 7.82 25.25 3.87
C VAL A 111 6.34 25.07 3.46
N LEU A 112 6.11 24.42 2.32
CA LEU A 112 4.75 24.12 1.85
C LEU A 112 4.00 23.23 2.85
N GLN A 113 4.66 22.19 3.36
CA GLN A 113 4.09 21.29 4.35
C GLN A 113 3.72 22.02 5.64
N GLN A 114 4.61 22.88 6.14
CA GLN A 114 4.32 23.70 7.32
C GLN A 114 3.16 24.67 7.08
N PHE A 115 3.07 25.24 5.88
CA PHE A 115 1.95 26.10 5.50
C PHE A 115 0.62 25.31 5.50
N LEU A 116 0.61 24.12 4.91
CA LEU A 116 -0.57 23.24 4.90
C LEU A 116 -0.98 22.82 6.32
N PHE A 117 -0.03 22.48 7.17
CA PHE A 117 -0.31 22.12 8.57
C PHE A 117 -0.90 23.30 9.35
N ARG A 118 -0.38 24.52 9.15
CA ARG A 118 -0.97 25.73 9.74
C ARG A 118 -2.40 26.02 9.23
N ALA A 119 -2.68 25.66 7.97
CA ALA A 119 -4.01 25.73 7.39
C ALA A 119 -4.93 24.57 7.82
N GLY A 120 -4.50 23.70 8.72
CA GLY A 120 -5.27 22.56 9.22
C GLY A 120 -5.41 21.39 8.25
N LYS A 121 -4.60 21.38 7.17
CA LYS A 121 -4.66 20.31 6.15
C LYS A 121 -3.53 19.30 6.35
N GLY A 122 -3.86 18.01 6.26
CA GLY A 122 -2.90 16.93 6.38
C GLY A 122 -2.39 16.70 7.82
N LEU A 123 -3.14 17.17 8.82
CA LEU A 123 -2.86 16.90 10.22
C LEU A 123 -3.13 15.43 10.55
N HIS A 124 -2.28 14.89 11.41
CA HIS A 124 -2.41 13.56 11.98
C HIS A 124 -2.96 13.69 13.42
N TYR A 125 -4.10 13.09 13.66
CA TYR A 125 -4.85 13.22 14.92
C TYR A 125 -4.38 12.19 15.94
N VAL A 126 -3.91 12.67 17.08
CA VAL A 126 -3.30 11.84 18.14
C VAL A 126 -4.08 11.96 19.42
N VAL A 127 -4.33 10.84 20.08
CA VAL A 127 -4.76 10.81 21.48
C VAL A 127 -3.56 10.40 22.33
N ILE A 128 -3.30 11.18 23.40
CA ILE A 128 -2.22 10.90 24.34
C ILE A 128 -2.82 10.23 25.56
N VAL A 129 -2.32 9.04 25.90
CA VAL A 129 -2.62 8.37 27.15
C VAL A 129 -1.54 8.75 28.15
N ASN A 130 -1.89 9.67 29.06
CA ASN A 130 -0.96 10.33 29.97
C ASN A 130 -0.73 9.57 31.28
N GLY A 131 0.42 9.89 31.89
CA GLY A 131 0.73 9.63 33.27
C GLY A 131 1.15 10.92 34.00
N THR A 132 1.39 10.81 35.28
CA THR A 132 1.84 11.92 36.14
C THR A 132 3.33 12.28 35.97
N HIS A 133 4.00 11.71 34.96
CA HIS A 133 5.43 11.87 34.74
C HIS A 133 5.81 13.07 33.88
N THR A 134 6.99 13.63 34.11
CA THR A 134 7.60 14.74 33.36
C THR A 134 7.68 14.48 31.87
N ASP A 135 7.87 13.23 31.45
CA ASP A 135 7.99 12.83 30.05
C ASP A 135 6.71 13.10 29.26
N SER A 136 5.54 12.96 29.88
CA SER A 136 4.26 13.28 29.25
C SER A 136 4.13 14.78 28.94
N GLN A 137 4.64 15.66 29.82
CA GLN A 137 4.62 17.10 29.62
C GLN A 137 5.56 17.53 28.48
N ILE A 138 6.77 16.94 28.42
CA ILE A 138 7.73 17.19 27.33
C ILE A 138 7.15 16.81 25.99
N ILE A 139 6.49 15.65 25.90
CA ILE A 139 5.84 15.18 24.67
C ILE A 139 4.71 16.13 24.28
N GLN A 140 3.85 16.53 25.21
CA GLN A 140 2.75 17.45 24.97
C GLN A 140 3.24 18.79 24.42
N ASP A 141 4.24 19.39 25.06
CA ASP A 141 4.77 20.68 24.62
C ASP A 141 5.45 20.59 23.25
N SER A 142 6.09 19.47 22.98
CA SER A 142 6.68 19.18 21.68
C SER A 142 5.60 19.03 20.60
N LEU A 143 4.48 18.36 20.89
CA LEU A 143 3.37 18.12 19.96
C LEU A 143 2.55 19.37 19.64
N LYS A 144 2.55 20.39 20.54
CA LYS A 144 1.93 21.70 20.28
C LYS A 144 2.60 22.46 19.14
N ASN A 145 3.81 22.06 18.74
CA ASN A 145 4.52 22.72 17.65
C ASN A 145 3.95 22.31 16.28
N PRO A 146 3.41 23.26 15.48
CA PRO A 146 2.79 22.96 14.18
C PRO A 146 3.70 22.28 13.17
N LYS A 147 5.03 22.33 13.39
CA LYS A 147 6.02 21.68 12.49
C LYS A 147 5.88 20.16 12.42
N TRP A 148 5.27 19.54 13.43
CA TRP A 148 5.11 18.08 13.48
C TRP A 148 3.91 17.58 12.68
N GLY A 149 2.97 18.46 12.34
CA GLY A 149 1.73 18.09 11.65
C GLY A 149 0.83 17.18 12.49
N LEU A 150 1.05 17.17 13.81
CA LEU A 150 0.26 16.41 14.77
C LEU A 150 -0.76 17.34 15.44
N LYS A 151 -1.96 16.79 15.66
CA LYS A 151 -3.00 17.48 16.41
C LYS A 151 -3.47 16.59 17.54
N VAL A 152 -3.17 16.99 18.76
CA VAL A 152 -3.70 16.31 19.94
C VAL A 152 -5.19 16.56 20.01
N VAL A 153 -5.98 15.49 19.91
CA VAL A 153 -7.45 15.54 19.97
C VAL A 153 -7.90 15.55 21.41
N ARG A 154 -7.32 14.66 22.21
CA ARG A 154 -7.63 14.50 23.63
C ARG A 154 -6.46 13.90 24.39
N GLU A 155 -6.41 14.22 25.67
CA GLU A 155 -5.51 13.61 26.62
C GLU A 155 -6.35 12.79 27.60
N LEU A 156 -5.96 11.54 27.81
CA LEU A 156 -6.67 10.60 28.65
C LEU A 156 -5.72 10.06 29.72
N SER A 157 -6.21 9.92 30.93
CA SER A 157 -5.55 9.07 31.94
C SER A 157 -6.08 7.65 31.80
N PHE A 158 -5.22 6.65 31.83
CA PHE A 158 -5.66 5.26 31.66
C PHE A 158 -6.64 4.87 32.81
N SER A 159 -7.83 4.45 32.41
CA SER A 159 -8.93 4.01 33.25
C SER A 159 -9.76 2.94 32.56
N ASP A 160 -10.71 2.34 33.20
CA ASP A 160 -11.61 1.33 32.63
C ASP A 160 -12.46 1.89 31.47
N THR A 161 -12.66 3.22 31.44
CA THR A 161 -13.41 3.90 30.35
C THR A 161 -12.56 4.29 29.16
N THR A 162 -11.23 4.20 29.25
CA THR A 162 -10.30 4.69 28.20
C THR A 162 -10.55 4.05 26.84
N LEU A 163 -10.80 2.75 26.79
CA LEU A 163 -11.07 2.06 25.52
C LEU A 163 -12.39 2.52 24.88
N ALA A 164 -13.42 2.77 25.70
CA ALA A 164 -14.70 3.27 25.23
C ALA A 164 -14.59 4.72 24.71
N GLU A 165 -13.78 5.54 25.37
CA GLU A 165 -13.51 6.90 24.89
C GLU A 165 -12.69 6.92 23.59
N LEU A 166 -11.71 6.02 23.46
CA LEU A 166 -10.96 5.84 22.21
C LEU A 166 -11.87 5.35 21.08
N GLU A 167 -12.84 4.47 21.36
CA GLU A 167 -13.82 4.01 20.37
C GLU A 167 -14.67 5.17 19.86
N THR A 168 -15.19 6.03 20.74
CA THR A 168 -16.01 7.20 20.35
C THR A 168 -15.22 8.20 19.49
N LEU A 169 -13.93 8.41 19.81
CA LEU A 169 -13.06 9.29 19.02
C LEU A 169 -12.73 8.69 17.65
N TYR A 170 -12.55 7.37 17.59
CA TYR A 170 -12.34 6.66 16.34
C TYR A 170 -13.57 6.74 15.42
N GLU A 171 -14.77 6.51 15.96
CA GLU A 171 -16.03 6.59 15.21
C GLU A 171 -16.30 8.00 14.66
N ALA A 172 -15.88 9.02 15.40
CA ALA A 172 -15.93 10.42 14.95
C ALA A 172 -14.89 10.73 13.84
N GLN A 173 -14.13 9.74 13.35
CA GLN A 173 -13.05 9.87 12.35
C GLN A 173 -11.98 10.90 12.72
N ARG A 174 -11.69 11.06 14.00
CA ARG A 174 -10.72 12.02 14.53
C ARG A 174 -9.57 11.35 15.28
N LEU A 175 -9.17 10.14 14.85
CA LEU A 175 -8.09 9.41 15.49
C LEU A 175 -7.27 8.64 14.46
N ASP A 176 -5.99 8.97 14.37
CA ASP A 176 -5.01 8.28 13.52
C ASP A 176 -3.98 7.51 14.34
N GLU A 177 -3.71 7.96 15.59
CA GLU A 177 -2.66 7.38 16.41
C GLU A 177 -3.02 7.45 17.89
N VAL A 178 -2.72 6.37 18.61
CA VAL A 178 -2.74 6.34 20.09
C VAL A 178 -1.30 6.40 20.58
N MET A 179 -0.98 7.43 21.34
CA MET A 179 0.34 7.67 21.91
C MET A 179 0.31 7.45 23.43
N GLN A 180 0.91 6.38 23.87
CA GLN A 180 1.05 6.08 25.28
C GLN A 180 2.28 6.82 25.83
N ALA A 181 2.06 7.80 26.72
CA ALA A 181 3.09 8.64 27.33
C ALA A 181 3.29 8.33 28.82
N ASN A 182 2.76 7.21 29.32
CA ASN A 182 2.89 6.78 30.69
C ASN A 182 3.75 5.51 30.83
N PRO A 183 5.06 5.62 31.13
CA PRO A 183 5.94 4.46 31.27
C PRO A 183 5.62 3.53 32.45
N THR A 184 4.66 3.90 33.30
CA THR A 184 4.24 3.07 34.46
C THR A 184 3.03 2.20 34.20
N LEU A 185 2.46 2.23 32.97
CA LEU A 185 1.40 1.29 32.60
C LEU A 185 1.90 -0.15 32.68
N THR A 186 1.06 -1.03 33.19
CA THR A 186 1.34 -2.46 33.21
C THR A 186 1.39 -3.04 31.79
N ASP A 187 2.06 -4.16 31.62
CA ASP A 187 2.12 -4.86 30.32
C ASP A 187 0.72 -5.19 29.78
N GLN A 188 -0.22 -5.53 30.70
CA GLN A 188 -1.61 -5.82 30.30
C GLN A 188 -2.33 -4.58 29.77
N GLN A 189 -2.16 -3.42 30.39
CA GLN A 189 -2.74 -2.15 29.95
C GLN A 189 -2.14 -1.70 28.61
N ASN A 190 -0.82 -1.83 28.44
CA ASN A 190 -0.14 -1.57 27.19
C ASN A 190 -0.64 -2.51 26.08
N LEU A 191 -0.86 -3.79 26.38
CA LEU A 191 -1.39 -4.76 25.44
C LEU A 191 -2.81 -4.40 24.99
N GLN A 192 -3.67 -3.97 25.92
CA GLN A 192 -5.03 -3.52 25.58
C GLN A 192 -5.04 -2.32 24.60
N LEU A 193 -4.19 -1.32 24.84
CA LEU A 193 -4.05 -0.16 23.94
C LEU A 193 -3.49 -0.57 22.58
N LEU A 194 -2.49 -1.46 22.56
CA LEU A 194 -1.90 -1.98 21.33
C LEU A 194 -2.92 -2.79 20.52
N GLU A 195 -3.67 -3.69 21.17
CA GLU A 195 -4.70 -4.49 20.50
C GLU A 195 -5.83 -3.63 19.96
N PHE A 196 -6.29 -2.64 20.74
CA PHE A 196 -7.24 -1.66 20.27
C PHE A 196 -6.75 -0.96 19.02
N SER A 197 -5.53 -0.43 19.04
CA SER A 197 -4.93 0.28 17.91
C SER A 197 -4.77 -0.63 16.69
N ARG A 198 -4.32 -1.88 16.90
CA ARG A 198 -4.20 -2.89 15.83
C ARG A 198 -5.54 -3.24 15.19
N ASN A 199 -6.55 -3.45 16.03
CA ASN A 199 -7.88 -3.82 15.55
C ASN A 199 -8.53 -2.70 14.72
N LYS A 200 -8.22 -1.45 15.03
CA LYS A 200 -8.74 -0.26 14.32
C LYS A 200 -7.81 0.22 13.20
N GLY A 201 -6.62 -0.39 13.03
CA GLY A 201 -5.64 0.05 12.02
C GLY A 201 -4.98 1.38 12.36
N LEU A 202 -5.00 1.79 13.63
CA LEU A 202 -4.37 3.00 14.14
C LEU A 202 -2.87 2.78 14.36
N ALA A 203 -2.09 3.84 14.25
CA ALA A 203 -0.71 3.81 14.71
C ALA A 203 -0.68 3.76 16.26
N TYR A 204 0.28 3.03 16.79
CA TYR A 204 0.53 2.98 18.23
C TYR A 204 1.98 3.35 18.52
N SER A 205 2.17 4.31 19.40
CA SER A 205 3.47 4.75 19.87
C SER A 205 3.49 4.77 21.38
N TYR A 206 4.60 4.40 21.97
CA TYR A 206 4.71 4.41 23.42
C TYR A 206 6.09 4.89 23.88
N VAL A 207 6.12 5.47 25.08
CA VAL A 207 7.36 5.77 25.80
C VAL A 207 7.85 4.48 26.45
N PRO A 208 9.03 3.98 26.03
CA PRO A 208 9.55 2.73 26.57
C PRO A 208 9.99 2.90 28.03
N ASN A 209 9.80 1.86 28.81
CA ASN A 209 10.52 1.76 30.06
C ASN A 209 11.98 1.32 29.80
N VAL A 210 12.84 1.40 30.82
CA VAL A 210 14.27 1.10 30.70
C VAL A 210 14.54 -0.34 30.17
N PHE A 211 13.63 -1.28 30.39
CA PHE A 211 13.75 -2.67 29.97
C PHE A 211 13.30 -2.90 28.52
N ASP A 212 12.44 -2.04 27.97
CA ASP A 212 11.91 -2.17 26.61
C ASP A 212 12.94 -1.78 25.54
N VAL A 213 13.94 -0.98 25.90
CA VAL A 213 15.00 -0.52 25.00
C VAL A 213 15.85 -1.69 24.45
N GLN A 214 15.82 -2.84 25.12
CA GLN A 214 16.56 -4.04 24.70
C GLN A 214 15.81 -4.93 23.70
N ARG A 215 14.53 -4.65 23.39
CA ARG A 215 13.73 -5.45 22.44
C ARG A 215 13.78 -4.86 21.03
N ASN A 216 13.68 -5.72 20.00
CA ASN A 216 13.74 -5.36 18.57
C ASN A 216 12.74 -4.24 18.20
N VAL A 217 13.21 -3.01 18.20
CA VAL A 217 12.46 -1.79 17.93
C VAL A 217 12.47 -1.48 16.44
N ARG A 218 11.31 -1.23 15.83
CA ARG A 218 11.22 -0.94 14.40
C ARG A 218 11.52 0.51 14.04
N GLU A 219 11.08 1.49 14.82
CA GLU A 219 11.46 2.91 14.66
C GLU A 219 11.48 3.61 16.00
N VAL A 220 12.55 4.34 16.29
CA VAL A 220 12.67 5.20 17.47
C VAL A 220 12.71 6.64 16.98
N PHE A 221 11.82 7.45 17.52
CA PHE A 221 11.82 8.89 17.32
C PHE A 221 12.31 9.57 18.59
N ASP A 222 13.20 10.53 18.45
CA ASP A 222 13.65 11.35 19.56
C ASP A 222 12.81 12.64 19.60
N TYR A 223 12.02 12.79 20.65
CA TYR A 223 11.26 14.00 20.96
C TYR A 223 11.96 14.75 22.09
N HIS A 224 12.92 15.62 21.77
CA HIS A 224 13.65 16.44 22.74
C HIS A 224 14.31 15.63 23.87
N GLY A 225 14.91 14.49 23.53
CA GLY A 225 15.59 13.63 24.50
C GLY A 225 14.72 12.52 25.08
N VAL A 226 13.43 12.44 24.71
CA VAL A 226 12.56 11.33 25.07
C VAL A 226 12.43 10.38 23.89
N PRO A 227 12.92 9.12 24.01
CA PRO A 227 12.78 8.13 22.95
C PRO A 227 11.33 7.66 22.85
N LEU A 228 10.72 7.82 21.67
CA LEU A 228 9.40 7.30 21.32
C LEU A 228 9.54 6.12 20.39
N ILE A 229 9.00 4.97 20.78
CA ILE A 229 8.99 3.77 19.96
C ILE A 229 7.66 3.68 19.22
N SER A 230 7.72 3.72 17.88
CA SER A 230 6.54 3.53 17.03
C SER A 230 6.44 2.08 16.55
N ILE A 231 5.31 1.45 16.84
CA ILE A 231 4.98 0.11 16.34
C ILE A 231 4.04 0.28 15.15
N LYS A 232 4.54 0.03 13.95
CA LYS A 232 3.72 0.08 12.73
C LYS A 232 2.90 -1.20 12.59
N ASN A 233 1.64 -1.05 12.22
CA ASN A 233 0.76 -2.19 11.97
C ASN A 233 1.15 -2.95 10.69
N THR A 234 1.73 -2.25 9.72
CA THR A 234 2.15 -2.82 8.44
C THR A 234 3.28 -1.99 7.83
N PRO A 235 4.22 -2.61 7.09
CA PRO A 235 5.21 -1.88 6.28
C PRO A 235 4.59 -1.01 5.17
N LEU A 236 3.29 -1.21 4.87
CA LEU A 236 2.52 -0.39 3.92
C LEU A 236 2.34 1.06 4.38
N ASP A 237 2.52 1.36 5.68
CA ASP A 237 2.40 2.73 6.16
C ASP A 237 3.56 3.61 5.66
N GLY A 238 3.21 4.81 5.22
CA GLY A 238 4.16 5.77 4.65
C GLY A 238 4.43 5.53 3.15
N TRP A 239 5.67 5.52 2.73
CA TRP A 239 6.09 5.39 1.32
C TRP A 239 5.77 4.05 0.68
N GLY A 240 5.66 2.99 1.47
CA GLY A 240 5.17 1.71 0.98
C GLY A 240 3.81 1.83 0.30
N LYS A 241 2.90 2.62 0.88
CA LYS A 241 1.58 2.89 0.33
C LYS A 241 1.64 3.62 -1.03
N VAL A 242 2.56 4.59 -1.16
CA VAL A 242 2.77 5.35 -2.39
C VAL A 242 3.36 4.45 -3.48
N ALA A 243 4.44 3.74 -3.17
CA ALA A 243 5.11 2.84 -4.11
C ALA A 243 4.15 1.73 -4.60
N LYS A 244 3.38 1.14 -3.68
CA LYS A 244 2.34 0.17 -4.02
C LYS A 244 1.28 0.77 -4.95
N ARG A 245 0.82 2.00 -4.68
CA ARG A 245 -0.19 2.66 -5.50
C ARG A 245 0.30 2.95 -6.92
N ILE A 246 1.55 3.39 -7.07
CA ILE A 246 2.18 3.60 -8.38
C ILE A 246 2.25 2.26 -9.13
N MET A 247 2.73 1.20 -8.49
CA MET A 247 2.77 -0.14 -9.07
C MET A 247 1.37 -0.62 -9.49
N ASP A 248 0.37 -0.44 -8.64
CA ASP A 248 -1.02 -0.80 -8.93
C ASP A 248 -1.55 -0.06 -10.17
N ILE A 249 -1.33 1.25 -10.29
CA ILE A 249 -1.78 2.05 -11.44
C ILE A 249 -1.07 1.63 -12.74
N VAL A 250 0.26 1.51 -12.68
CA VAL A 250 1.07 1.21 -13.88
C VAL A 250 0.74 -0.19 -14.40
N LEU A 251 0.74 -1.19 -13.51
CA LEU A 251 0.50 -2.57 -13.93
C LEU A 251 -0.97 -2.82 -14.30
N SER A 252 -1.94 -2.23 -13.58
CA SER A 252 -3.36 -2.40 -13.95
C SER A 252 -3.70 -1.67 -15.24
N GLY A 253 -3.15 -0.46 -15.46
CA GLY A 253 -3.30 0.29 -16.70
C GLY A 253 -2.69 -0.46 -17.89
N GLY A 254 -1.47 -0.97 -17.73
CA GLY A 254 -0.82 -1.82 -18.74
C GLY A 254 -1.60 -3.10 -19.03
N ALA A 255 -2.09 -3.78 -17.99
CA ALA A 255 -2.92 -4.98 -18.14
C ALA A 255 -4.22 -4.69 -18.90
N MET A 256 -4.91 -3.59 -18.60
CA MET A 256 -6.13 -3.20 -19.33
C MET A 256 -5.86 -2.95 -20.81
N LEU A 257 -4.73 -2.31 -21.17
CA LEU A 257 -4.36 -2.09 -22.57
C LEU A 257 -4.06 -3.42 -23.28
N VAL A 258 -3.23 -4.27 -22.68
CA VAL A 258 -2.81 -5.55 -23.28
C VAL A 258 -3.98 -6.53 -23.38
N LEU A 259 -4.84 -6.58 -22.36
CA LEU A 259 -5.99 -7.49 -22.31
C LEU A 259 -7.25 -6.92 -22.98
N SER A 260 -7.20 -5.71 -23.55
CA SER A 260 -8.37 -5.09 -24.19
C SER A 260 -9.02 -5.93 -25.30
N PRO A 261 -8.27 -6.63 -26.19
CA PRO A 261 -8.89 -7.50 -27.19
C PRO A 261 -9.60 -8.71 -26.53
N VAL A 262 -8.98 -9.29 -25.50
CA VAL A 262 -9.58 -10.39 -24.74
C VAL A 262 -10.83 -9.93 -24.01
N TYR A 263 -10.77 -8.74 -23.40
CA TYR A 263 -11.92 -8.13 -22.75
C TYR A 263 -13.11 -7.97 -23.70
N LEU A 264 -12.86 -7.41 -24.91
CA LEU A 264 -13.91 -7.21 -25.91
C LEU A 264 -14.49 -8.54 -26.38
N THR A 265 -13.66 -9.52 -26.66
CA THR A 265 -14.10 -10.88 -27.07
C THR A 265 -14.97 -11.52 -25.99
N LEU A 266 -14.56 -11.45 -24.74
CA LEU A 266 -15.35 -11.98 -23.63
C LEU A 266 -16.65 -11.22 -23.38
N PHE A 267 -16.62 -9.89 -23.54
CA PHE A 267 -17.82 -9.06 -23.45
C PHE A 267 -18.89 -9.52 -24.44
N VAL A 268 -18.50 -9.72 -25.71
CA VAL A 268 -19.40 -10.22 -26.75
C VAL A 268 -19.85 -11.65 -26.45
N ALA A 269 -18.92 -12.55 -26.10
CA ALA A 269 -19.23 -13.95 -25.83
C ALA A 269 -20.23 -14.12 -24.65
N VAL A 270 -20.08 -13.37 -23.58
CA VAL A 270 -21.00 -13.40 -22.44
C VAL A 270 -22.37 -12.82 -22.83
N ARG A 271 -22.39 -11.76 -23.65
CA ARG A 271 -23.62 -11.12 -24.09
C ARG A 271 -24.45 -12.00 -25.03
N VAL A 272 -23.76 -12.72 -25.93
CA VAL A 272 -24.39 -13.66 -26.88
C VAL A 272 -24.79 -14.97 -26.18
N GLY A 273 -23.97 -15.43 -25.22
CA GLY A 273 -24.19 -16.70 -24.52
C GLY A 273 -25.40 -16.72 -23.57
N SER A 274 -25.86 -15.57 -23.09
CA SER A 274 -27.06 -15.46 -22.25
C SER A 274 -27.60 -14.03 -22.19
N PRO A 275 -28.92 -13.81 -22.10
CA PRO A 275 -29.56 -12.49 -21.99
C PRO A 275 -29.08 -11.73 -20.73
N GLY A 276 -28.88 -10.39 -20.85
CA GLY A 276 -28.57 -9.51 -19.73
C GLY A 276 -27.17 -8.86 -19.82
N PRO A 277 -26.74 -8.10 -18.81
CA PRO A 277 -25.47 -7.36 -18.82
C PRO A 277 -24.26 -8.31 -18.83
N ALA A 278 -23.21 -7.97 -19.59
CA ALA A 278 -21.98 -8.78 -19.63
C ALA A 278 -21.14 -8.64 -18.35
N ILE A 279 -21.18 -7.46 -17.74
CA ILE A 279 -20.51 -7.18 -16.47
C ILE A 279 -21.48 -7.34 -15.32
N TYR A 280 -21.03 -8.04 -14.30
CA TYR A 280 -21.75 -8.25 -13.05
C TYR A 280 -21.15 -7.35 -11.96
N PRO A 281 -21.88 -6.31 -11.52
CA PRO A 281 -21.48 -5.50 -10.39
C PRO A 281 -21.95 -6.15 -9.08
N GLN A 282 -21.10 -6.19 -8.07
CA GLN A 282 -21.42 -6.64 -6.72
C GLN A 282 -20.80 -5.70 -5.70
N ILE A 283 -21.51 -5.40 -4.62
CA ILE A 283 -20.94 -4.62 -3.53
C ILE A 283 -20.05 -5.53 -2.66
N ARG A 284 -18.84 -5.10 -2.37
CA ARG A 284 -17.87 -5.78 -1.52
C ARG A 284 -17.35 -4.86 -0.45
N GLY A 285 -16.99 -5.44 0.69
CA GLY A 285 -16.35 -4.71 1.76
C GLY A 285 -14.93 -4.27 1.38
N GLY A 286 -14.66 -2.98 1.53
CA GLY A 286 -13.35 -2.40 1.33
C GLY A 286 -12.68 -2.02 2.65
N LYS A 287 -11.48 -1.38 2.56
CA LYS A 287 -10.75 -0.88 3.71
C LYS A 287 -11.53 0.26 4.40
N ASP A 288 -11.81 1.31 3.66
CA ASP A 288 -12.37 2.56 4.19
C ASP A 288 -13.89 2.65 3.94
N LYS A 289 -14.36 2.06 2.86
CA LYS A 289 -15.76 2.02 2.43
C LYS A 289 -16.02 0.83 1.52
N ASP A 290 -17.27 0.44 1.43
CA ASP A 290 -17.74 -0.56 0.47
C ASP A 290 -17.61 -0.02 -0.96
N PHE A 291 -17.39 -0.92 -1.91
CA PHE A 291 -17.16 -0.55 -3.29
C PHE A 291 -17.81 -1.50 -4.28
N TRP A 292 -18.05 -1.01 -5.50
CA TRP A 292 -18.51 -1.81 -6.61
C TRP A 292 -17.41 -2.67 -7.19
N PHE A 293 -17.53 -3.97 -7.00
CA PHE A 293 -16.63 -4.99 -7.51
C PHE A 293 -17.15 -5.50 -8.85
N TYR A 294 -16.31 -5.45 -9.89
CA TYR A 294 -16.70 -5.81 -11.24
C TYR A 294 -16.12 -7.15 -11.66
N LYS A 295 -16.94 -7.99 -12.30
CA LYS A 295 -16.48 -9.20 -12.96
C LYS A 295 -17.34 -9.51 -14.18
N PHE A 296 -16.87 -10.36 -15.07
CA PHE A 296 -17.75 -10.88 -16.12
C PHE A 296 -18.81 -11.79 -15.50
N ARG A 297 -20.02 -11.65 -16.02
CA ARG A 297 -21.13 -12.52 -15.61
C ARG A 297 -20.87 -13.95 -16.10
N SER A 298 -20.84 -14.89 -15.16
CA SER A 298 -20.62 -16.32 -15.39
C SER A 298 -21.87 -17.18 -15.13
N MET A 299 -22.94 -16.55 -14.65
CA MET A 299 -24.22 -17.21 -14.32
C MET A 299 -25.35 -16.62 -15.14
N TYR A 300 -26.44 -17.36 -15.28
CA TYR A 300 -27.69 -16.86 -15.87
C TYR A 300 -28.24 -15.71 -15.04
N THR A 301 -28.79 -14.68 -15.69
CA THR A 301 -29.25 -13.47 -15.03
C THR A 301 -30.32 -13.72 -13.98
N HIS A 302 -31.31 -14.55 -14.30
CA HIS A 302 -32.43 -14.88 -13.40
C HIS A 302 -32.00 -15.73 -12.20
N MET A 303 -30.78 -16.33 -12.23
CA MET A 303 -30.24 -17.13 -11.13
C MET A 303 -29.10 -16.44 -10.43
N SER A 304 -28.70 -15.22 -10.85
CA SER A 304 -27.56 -14.49 -10.29
C SER A 304 -28.00 -13.62 -9.13
N ASP A 305 -27.25 -13.72 -8.02
CA ASP A 305 -27.44 -12.87 -6.85
C ASP A 305 -27.39 -11.38 -7.26
N GLY A 306 -28.39 -10.58 -6.83
CA GLY A 306 -28.47 -9.14 -7.14
C GLY A 306 -28.97 -8.78 -8.55
N LEU A 307 -29.09 -9.73 -9.47
CA LEU A 307 -29.69 -9.52 -10.81
C LEU A 307 -31.00 -10.27 -11.00
N GLY A 308 -31.17 -11.40 -10.34
CA GLY A 308 -32.32 -12.29 -10.47
C GLY A 308 -33.49 -12.03 -9.49
N GLY A 309 -33.35 -11.05 -8.60
CA GLY A 309 -34.34 -10.71 -7.60
C GLY A 309 -34.71 -11.88 -6.66
N GLU A 310 -35.92 -11.91 -6.17
CA GLU A 310 -36.42 -12.91 -5.20
C GLU A 310 -36.26 -14.37 -5.67
N GLU A 311 -36.35 -14.63 -6.98
CA GLU A 311 -36.19 -15.97 -7.54
C GLU A 311 -34.75 -16.49 -7.37
N ALA A 312 -33.76 -15.63 -7.63
CA ALA A 312 -32.36 -15.97 -7.41
C ALA A 312 -32.07 -16.21 -5.93
N ASP A 313 -32.67 -15.45 -5.02
CA ASP A 313 -32.53 -15.61 -3.58
C ASP A 313 -33.09 -16.94 -3.08
N LYS A 314 -34.24 -17.35 -3.60
CA LYS A 314 -34.83 -18.67 -3.32
C LYS A 314 -33.95 -19.81 -3.80
N ILE A 315 -33.44 -19.74 -5.05
CA ILE A 315 -32.51 -20.72 -5.62
C ILE A 315 -31.25 -20.79 -4.78
N ARG A 316 -30.70 -19.63 -4.38
CA ARG A 316 -29.53 -19.55 -3.52
C ARG A 316 -29.75 -20.24 -2.18
N ALA A 317 -30.92 -19.98 -1.53
CA ALA A 317 -31.24 -20.57 -0.24
C ALA A 317 -31.40 -22.12 -0.33
N GLU A 318 -31.99 -22.63 -1.41
CA GLU A 318 -32.06 -24.07 -1.64
C GLU A 318 -30.72 -24.71 -1.88
N LEU A 319 -29.87 -24.05 -2.69
CA LEU A 319 -28.52 -24.51 -2.98
C LEU A 319 -27.61 -24.44 -1.74
N TRP A 320 -27.84 -23.48 -0.84
CA TRP A 320 -27.13 -23.41 0.43
C TRP A 320 -27.35 -24.63 1.31
N LYS A 321 -28.57 -25.18 1.31
CA LYS A 321 -28.92 -26.44 2.02
C LYS A 321 -28.17 -27.65 1.45
N LYS A 322 -27.75 -27.58 0.17
CA LYS A 322 -27.03 -28.63 -0.54
C LYS A 322 -25.52 -28.38 -0.60
N ASN A 323 -24.98 -27.48 0.21
CA ASN A 323 -23.59 -27.05 0.17
C ASN A 323 -22.62 -28.21 0.45
N ASP A 324 -22.52 -29.10 -0.53
CA ASP A 324 -21.85 -30.40 -0.47
C ASP A 324 -20.32 -30.31 -0.43
N ARG A 325 -19.73 -29.16 -0.76
CA ARG A 325 -18.27 -28.90 -0.70
C ARG A 325 -17.83 -27.94 0.40
N GLY A 326 -18.73 -27.12 0.90
CA GLY A 326 -18.42 -26.13 1.92
C GLY A 326 -18.50 -26.66 3.33
N GLY A 327 -19.39 -27.64 3.58
CA GLY A 327 -19.77 -28.07 4.92
C GLY A 327 -20.55 -26.99 5.69
N GLU A 328 -21.14 -27.37 6.83
CA GLU A 328 -21.95 -26.44 7.66
C GLU A 328 -21.13 -25.28 8.26
N ALA A 329 -19.84 -25.50 8.48
CA ALA A 329 -18.93 -24.50 9.05
C ALA A 329 -18.32 -23.54 7.99
N SER A 330 -18.49 -23.82 6.69
CA SER A 330 -17.92 -22.97 5.65
C SER A 330 -18.77 -21.73 5.41
N PRO A 331 -18.19 -20.55 5.44
CA PRO A 331 -18.89 -19.32 5.10
C PRO A 331 -19.14 -19.15 3.60
N PHE A 332 -18.65 -20.09 2.77
CA PHE A 332 -18.72 -20.00 1.31
C PHE A 332 -19.65 -21.05 0.74
N LEU A 333 -20.50 -20.62 -0.22
CA LEU A 333 -21.31 -21.53 -1.00
C LEU A 333 -20.45 -22.17 -2.09
N LYS A 334 -20.14 -23.46 -1.95
CA LYS A 334 -19.38 -24.24 -2.93
C LYS A 334 -20.21 -25.45 -3.36
N ILE A 335 -20.74 -25.44 -4.58
CA ILE A 335 -21.60 -26.48 -5.14
C ILE A 335 -20.90 -27.14 -6.30
N LYS A 336 -20.94 -28.46 -6.32
CA LYS A 336 -20.48 -29.26 -7.45
C LYS A 336 -21.51 -29.17 -8.58
N ASN A 337 -21.05 -28.89 -9.80
CA ASN A 337 -21.91 -28.71 -10.99
C ASN A 337 -23.04 -27.69 -10.77
N ASP A 338 -22.70 -26.49 -10.34
CA ASP A 338 -23.65 -25.40 -10.09
C ASP A 338 -24.50 -25.10 -11.35
N PRO A 339 -25.83 -25.38 -11.32
CA PRO A 339 -26.70 -25.21 -12.49
C PRO A 339 -26.85 -23.77 -12.95
N ARG A 340 -26.47 -22.81 -12.13
CA ARG A 340 -26.52 -21.39 -12.44
C ARG A 340 -25.48 -20.96 -13.46
N ILE A 341 -24.40 -21.75 -13.64
CA ILE A 341 -23.24 -21.38 -14.46
C ILE A 341 -23.54 -21.63 -15.94
N THR A 342 -23.34 -20.58 -16.77
CA THR A 342 -23.48 -20.70 -18.22
C THR A 342 -22.32 -21.49 -18.84
N PRO A 343 -22.44 -22.06 -20.05
CA PRO A 343 -21.32 -22.72 -20.74
C PRO A 343 -20.10 -21.80 -20.92
N VAL A 344 -20.33 -20.56 -21.32
CA VAL A 344 -19.27 -19.51 -21.40
C VAL A 344 -18.73 -19.24 -20.00
N GLY A 345 -19.61 -19.19 -18.99
CA GLY A 345 -19.25 -19.01 -17.59
C GLY A 345 -18.29 -20.07 -17.06
N LYS A 346 -18.49 -21.34 -17.43
CA LYS A 346 -17.55 -22.43 -17.07
C LYS A 346 -16.16 -22.16 -17.60
N LEU A 347 -16.04 -21.73 -18.86
CA LEU A 347 -14.75 -21.44 -19.48
C LEU A 347 -14.05 -20.27 -18.80
N ILE A 348 -14.74 -19.14 -18.61
CA ILE A 348 -14.11 -17.93 -18.04
C ILE A 348 -13.74 -18.14 -16.56
N ARG A 349 -14.51 -18.89 -15.77
CA ARG A 349 -14.14 -19.27 -14.39
C ARG A 349 -12.93 -20.17 -14.35
N LYS A 350 -12.89 -21.21 -15.21
CA LYS A 350 -11.76 -22.15 -15.30
C LYS A 350 -10.44 -21.43 -15.63
N THR A 351 -10.50 -20.35 -16.40
CA THR A 351 -9.35 -19.55 -16.83
C THR A 351 -9.10 -18.31 -15.98
N LYS A 352 -9.94 -18.04 -14.96
CA LYS A 352 -9.93 -16.81 -14.15
C LYS A 352 -10.08 -15.51 -14.96
N LEU A 353 -10.59 -15.62 -16.20
CA LEU A 353 -10.81 -14.46 -17.07
C LEU A 353 -12.03 -13.64 -16.65
N ASP A 354 -12.91 -14.18 -15.82
CA ASP A 354 -14.02 -13.45 -15.21
C ASP A 354 -13.55 -12.30 -14.31
N GLU A 355 -12.31 -12.32 -13.87
CA GLU A 355 -11.73 -11.32 -12.98
C GLU A 355 -11.08 -10.12 -13.71
N ILE A 356 -10.97 -10.15 -15.07
CA ILE A 356 -10.35 -9.06 -15.84
C ILE A 356 -10.97 -7.67 -15.54
N PRO A 357 -12.30 -7.51 -15.38
CA PRO A 357 -12.88 -6.20 -15.05
C PRO A 357 -12.38 -5.60 -13.73
N GLN A 358 -11.81 -6.40 -12.81
CA GLN A 358 -11.27 -5.91 -11.54
C GLN A 358 -10.01 -5.06 -11.72
N PHE A 359 -9.30 -5.16 -12.85
CA PHE A 359 -8.20 -4.23 -13.14
C PHE A 359 -8.66 -2.76 -13.14
N TRP A 360 -9.92 -2.52 -13.52
CA TRP A 360 -10.54 -1.20 -13.39
C TRP A 360 -10.71 -0.78 -11.92
N ASN A 361 -11.12 -1.69 -11.04
CA ASN A 361 -11.19 -1.41 -9.60
C ASN A 361 -9.81 -1.06 -9.02
N VAL A 362 -8.76 -1.75 -9.47
CA VAL A 362 -7.38 -1.43 -9.05
C VAL A 362 -6.96 -0.07 -9.57
N PHE A 363 -7.18 0.19 -10.85
CA PHE A 363 -6.82 1.46 -11.47
C PHE A 363 -7.52 2.64 -10.80
N ARG A 364 -8.81 2.49 -10.51
CA ARG A 364 -9.61 3.48 -9.77
C ARG A 364 -9.15 3.64 -8.32
N GLY A 365 -8.64 2.59 -7.71
CA GLY A 365 -8.11 2.58 -6.35
C GLY A 365 -9.03 2.00 -5.29
N ASP A 366 -10.10 1.34 -5.68
CA ASP A 366 -10.97 0.59 -4.77
C ASP A 366 -10.27 -0.70 -4.29
N MET A 367 -9.43 -1.28 -5.16
CA MET A 367 -8.64 -2.49 -4.92
C MET A 367 -7.14 -2.25 -5.14
N SER A 368 -6.35 -3.25 -4.88
CA SER A 368 -4.94 -3.40 -5.23
C SER A 368 -4.74 -4.63 -6.12
N LEU A 369 -3.61 -4.72 -6.82
CA LEU A 369 -3.25 -5.94 -7.53
C LEU A 369 -3.05 -7.11 -6.56
N VAL A 370 -2.32 -6.87 -5.47
CA VAL A 370 -2.04 -7.89 -4.45
C VAL A 370 -2.60 -7.43 -3.11
N GLY A 371 -3.36 -8.32 -2.47
CA GLY A 371 -4.01 -8.05 -1.19
C GLY A 371 -4.87 -9.22 -0.73
N PRO A 372 -5.50 -9.12 0.45
CA PRO A 372 -6.53 -10.06 0.88
C PRO A 372 -7.69 -10.12 -0.12
N ARG A 373 -8.40 -11.24 -0.14
CA ARG A 373 -9.58 -11.39 -0.99
C ARG A 373 -10.65 -10.33 -0.66
N ALA A 374 -11.34 -9.82 -1.67
CA ALA A 374 -12.51 -8.97 -1.48
C ALA A 374 -13.70 -9.82 -1.00
N HIS A 375 -14.14 -9.61 0.24
CA HIS A 375 -15.23 -10.36 0.89
C HIS A 375 -16.60 -9.75 0.60
N MET A 376 -17.65 -10.58 0.62
CA MET A 376 -19.04 -10.12 0.55
C MET A 376 -19.39 -9.36 1.83
N LEU A 377 -20.39 -8.46 1.77
CA LEU A 377 -20.82 -7.71 2.96
C LEU A 377 -21.28 -8.64 4.08
N GLU A 378 -22.05 -9.68 3.74
CA GLU A 378 -22.50 -10.70 4.68
C GLU A 378 -21.34 -11.45 5.37
N GLU A 379 -20.26 -11.71 4.63
CA GLU A 379 -19.04 -12.30 5.18
C GLU A 379 -18.33 -11.29 6.11
N VAL A 380 -18.23 -10.04 5.67
CA VAL A 380 -17.62 -8.95 6.45
C VAL A 380 -18.34 -8.75 7.78
N GLU A 381 -19.67 -8.74 7.79
CA GLU A 381 -20.46 -8.59 9.01
C GLU A 381 -20.19 -9.71 10.02
N ARG A 382 -20.09 -10.96 9.54
CA ARG A 382 -19.80 -12.12 10.40
C ARG A 382 -18.40 -12.11 11.00
N TYR A 383 -17.43 -11.54 10.28
CA TYR A 383 -16.01 -11.65 10.67
C TYR A 383 -15.39 -10.35 11.13
N ARG A 384 -15.98 -9.19 10.83
CA ARG A 384 -15.39 -7.87 11.09
C ARG A 384 -15.00 -7.65 12.55
N SER A 385 -15.77 -8.18 13.50
CA SER A 385 -15.47 -8.09 14.91
C SER A 385 -14.23 -8.90 15.30
N LYS A 386 -14.07 -10.10 14.76
CA LYS A 386 -13.01 -11.04 15.14
C LYS A 386 -11.72 -10.90 14.32
N TYR A 387 -11.83 -10.49 13.01
CA TYR A 387 -10.72 -10.48 12.08
C TYR A 387 -10.54 -9.13 11.36
N ARG A 388 -10.77 -8.04 12.06
CA ARG A 388 -10.68 -6.65 11.53
C ARG A 388 -9.37 -6.35 10.81
N ARG A 389 -8.28 -7.02 11.18
CA ARG A 389 -6.96 -6.80 10.59
C ARG A 389 -6.91 -7.11 9.09
N MET A 390 -7.71 -8.06 8.61
CA MET A 390 -7.81 -8.35 7.17
C MET A 390 -8.32 -7.17 6.34
N PHE A 391 -9.14 -6.32 6.97
CA PHE A 391 -9.75 -5.15 6.35
C PHE A 391 -8.92 -3.86 6.54
N SER A 392 -7.73 -3.95 7.17
CA SER A 392 -6.86 -2.79 7.38
C SER A 392 -6.15 -2.29 6.11
N ILE A 393 -6.14 -3.09 5.05
CA ILE A 393 -5.58 -2.76 3.74
C ILE A 393 -6.60 -3.00 2.63
N LYS A 394 -6.33 -2.47 1.42
CA LYS A 394 -7.20 -2.69 0.26
C LYS A 394 -7.21 -4.16 -0.15
N PRO A 395 -8.38 -4.72 -0.53
CA PRO A 395 -8.45 -6.07 -1.09
C PRO A 395 -7.70 -6.16 -2.42
N GLY A 396 -7.23 -7.36 -2.77
CA GLY A 396 -6.47 -7.63 -3.98
C GLY A 396 -7.19 -8.52 -4.98
N ILE A 397 -6.79 -8.42 -6.26
CA ILE A 397 -7.15 -9.40 -7.29
C ILE A 397 -6.40 -10.70 -6.98
N PHE A 398 -5.11 -10.59 -6.66
CA PHE A 398 -4.24 -11.69 -6.28
C PHE A 398 -3.91 -11.60 -4.79
N GLY A 399 -3.75 -12.74 -4.14
CA GLY A 399 -3.39 -12.78 -2.73
C GLY A 399 -2.65 -14.04 -2.35
N VAL A 400 -1.92 -13.97 -1.24
CA VAL A 400 -1.15 -15.11 -0.73
C VAL A 400 -2.07 -16.28 -0.38
N SER A 401 -3.22 -16.01 0.23
CA SER A 401 -4.23 -17.01 0.55
C SER A 401 -4.88 -17.60 -0.71
N GLN A 402 -5.15 -16.79 -1.74
CA GLN A 402 -5.69 -17.25 -3.01
C GLN A 402 -4.72 -18.18 -3.74
N ILE A 403 -3.41 -17.88 -3.70
CA ILE A 403 -2.36 -18.79 -4.21
C ILE A 403 -2.36 -20.11 -3.46
N ALA A 404 -2.50 -20.05 -2.13
CA ALA A 404 -2.57 -21.27 -1.32
C ALA A 404 -3.82 -22.11 -1.66
N GLN A 405 -4.97 -21.48 -1.87
CA GLN A 405 -6.21 -22.14 -2.30
C GLN A 405 -6.08 -22.80 -3.67
N MET A 406 -5.30 -22.22 -4.61
CA MET A 406 -5.03 -22.87 -5.90
C MET A 406 -4.27 -24.18 -5.76
N SER A 407 -3.43 -24.32 -4.73
CA SER A 407 -2.67 -25.54 -4.43
C SER A 407 -3.37 -26.47 -3.44
N TRP A 408 -4.22 -25.90 -2.61
CA TRP A 408 -5.00 -26.57 -1.56
C TRP A 408 -6.45 -26.04 -1.56
N PRO A 409 -7.35 -26.64 -2.35
CA PRO A 409 -8.73 -26.14 -2.54
C PRO A 409 -9.57 -26.07 -1.26
N ASP A 410 -9.31 -26.97 -0.32
CA ASP A 410 -10.00 -27.08 0.95
C ASP A 410 -9.23 -26.37 2.08
N LEU A 411 -8.52 -25.26 1.74
CA LEU A 411 -7.79 -24.45 2.71
C LEU A 411 -8.76 -24.00 3.82
N PRO A 412 -8.49 -24.34 5.11
CA PRO A 412 -9.31 -23.88 6.23
C PRO A 412 -9.35 -22.36 6.31
N PHE A 413 -10.48 -21.84 6.78
CA PHE A 413 -10.67 -20.38 6.89
C PHE A 413 -9.66 -19.73 7.83
N GLU A 414 -9.31 -20.39 8.93
CA GLU A 414 -8.30 -19.91 9.88
C GLU A 414 -6.92 -19.76 9.22
N GLU A 415 -6.59 -20.68 8.31
CA GLU A 415 -5.34 -20.62 7.57
C GLU A 415 -5.35 -19.50 6.52
N GLU A 416 -6.50 -19.26 5.87
CA GLU A 416 -6.68 -18.09 5.01
C GLU A 416 -6.42 -16.79 5.78
N ILE A 417 -6.98 -16.65 6.98
CA ILE A 417 -6.75 -15.49 7.85
C ILE A 417 -5.28 -15.36 8.21
N ARG A 418 -4.63 -16.48 8.57
CA ARG A 418 -3.22 -16.48 8.94
C ARG A 418 -2.33 -16.01 7.80
N LEU A 419 -2.57 -16.49 6.59
CA LEU A 419 -1.84 -16.10 5.39
C LEU A 419 -2.05 -14.62 5.02
N ASN A 420 -3.28 -14.14 5.14
CA ASN A 420 -3.59 -12.73 4.89
C ASN A 420 -2.96 -11.83 5.96
N THR A 421 -2.96 -12.24 7.22
CA THR A 421 -2.30 -11.53 8.31
C THR A 421 -0.79 -11.49 8.09
N TYR A 422 -0.19 -12.62 7.72
CA TYR A 422 1.23 -12.68 7.36
C TYR A 422 1.58 -11.69 6.25
N TYR A 423 0.76 -11.61 5.20
CA TYR A 423 0.96 -10.65 4.12
C TYR A 423 0.92 -9.21 4.61
N ILE A 424 -0.05 -8.87 5.46
CA ILE A 424 -0.21 -7.51 6.02
C ILE A 424 1.01 -7.11 6.87
N GLU A 425 1.52 -8.05 7.66
CA GLU A 425 2.63 -7.81 8.60
C GLU A 425 3.99 -7.74 7.90
N ASN A 426 4.17 -8.54 6.85
CA ASN A 426 5.45 -8.71 6.17
C ASN A 426 5.47 -8.13 4.76
N TRP A 427 4.55 -7.22 4.46
CA TRP A 427 4.45 -6.63 3.14
C TRP A 427 5.79 -6.04 2.67
N SER A 428 6.12 -6.28 1.42
CA SER A 428 7.19 -5.65 0.66
C SER A 428 6.82 -5.64 -0.82
N LEU A 429 7.39 -4.71 -1.60
CA LEU A 429 7.23 -4.73 -3.07
C LEU A 429 7.67 -6.06 -3.67
N TRP A 430 8.73 -6.68 -3.10
CA TRP A 430 9.21 -7.99 -3.54
C TRP A 430 8.17 -9.09 -3.28
N LEU A 431 7.47 -9.05 -2.14
CA LEU A 431 6.39 -9.99 -1.84
C LEU A 431 5.25 -9.84 -2.85
N ASP A 432 4.89 -8.62 -3.24
CA ASP A 432 3.88 -8.38 -4.27
C ASP A 432 4.32 -8.94 -5.62
N ILE A 433 5.54 -8.64 -6.07
CA ILE A 433 6.09 -9.16 -7.32
C ILE A 433 6.10 -10.69 -7.32
N LYS A 434 6.59 -11.31 -6.24
CA LYS A 434 6.60 -12.78 -6.07
C LYS A 434 5.18 -13.36 -6.12
N THR A 435 4.22 -12.69 -5.49
CA THR A 435 2.81 -13.11 -5.49
C THR A 435 2.22 -13.03 -6.89
N LEU A 436 2.46 -11.95 -7.63
CA LEU A 436 2.01 -11.78 -9.02
C LEU A 436 2.59 -12.86 -9.94
N PHE A 437 3.91 -13.08 -9.89
CA PHE A 437 4.56 -14.12 -10.70
C PHE A 437 4.04 -15.53 -10.36
N LYS A 438 3.89 -15.84 -9.06
CA LYS A 438 3.38 -17.14 -8.62
C LYS A 438 1.91 -17.32 -9.04
N SER A 439 1.09 -16.27 -8.95
CA SER A 439 -0.30 -16.31 -9.42
C SER A 439 -0.37 -16.57 -10.93
N ALA A 440 0.39 -15.81 -11.73
CA ALA A 440 0.47 -16.01 -13.17
C ALA A 440 0.96 -17.42 -13.52
N TYR A 441 2.03 -17.89 -12.88
CA TYR A 441 2.53 -19.25 -13.08
C TYR A 441 1.46 -20.31 -12.80
N LEU A 442 0.72 -20.20 -11.69
CA LEU A 442 -0.31 -21.17 -11.34
C LEU A 442 -1.52 -21.11 -12.27
N ILE A 443 -1.88 -19.93 -12.77
CA ILE A 443 -2.98 -19.76 -13.73
C ILE A 443 -2.63 -20.45 -15.07
N PHE A 444 -1.40 -20.27 -15.57
CA PHE A 444 -1.00 -20.77 -16.87
C PHE A 444 -0.44 -22.20 -16.84
N PHE A 445 0.30 -22.57 -15.81
CA PHE A 445 1.08 -23.82 -15.73
C PHE A 445 0.76 -24.69 -14.52
N GLY A 446 -0.01 -24.17 -13.54
CA GLY A 446 -0.38 -24.93 -12.34
C GLY A 446 -1.22 -26.14 -12.69
N LYS A 447 -0.97 -27.27 -12.02
CA LYS A 447 -1.90 -28.40 -12.03
C LYS A 447 -3.20 -27.92 -11.41
N LYS A 448 -4.22 -27.69 -12.25
CA LYS A 448 -5.54 -27.31 -11.76
C LYS A 448 -6.05 -28.47 -10.91
N PRO A 449 -6.47 -28.23 -9.65
CA PRO A 449 -7.22 -29.24 -8.92
C PRO A 449 -8.38 -29.67 -9.81
N LYS A 450 -8.76 -30.95 -9.76
CA LYS A 450 -9.98 -31.42 -10.42
C LYS A 450 -11.17 -30.70 -9.77
N GLU A 451 -11.41 -29.44 -10.18
CA GLU A 451 -12.65 -28.78 -9.92
C GLU A 451 -13.63 -29.36 -10.95
N ASP A 452 -14.44 -30.30 -10.51
CA ASP A 452 -15.63 -30.71 -11.26
C ASP A 452 -16.59 -29.52 -11.22
N TYR A 453 -16.53 -28.68 -12.23
CA TYR A 453 -17.54 -27.64 -12.48
C TYR A 453 -18.85 -28.26 -12.91
#